data_7068f9a64c5aa437fc127332120b16b7
#
_entry.id   7068f9a64c5aa437fc127332120b16b7
#
_cell.length_a   1.000
_cell.length_b   1.000
_cell.length_c   1.000
_cell.angle_alpha   90.00
_cell.angle_beta   90.00
_cell.angle_gamma   90.00
#
_symmetry.space_group_name_H-M   'P 1'
#
loop_
_entity.id
_entity.type
_entity.pdbx_description
1 polymer ?
#
loop_
_entity_poly.entity_id
_entity_poly.type
_entity_poly.pdbx_seq_one_letter_code
_entity_poly.pdbx_strand_id
1 'polypeptide(L)'
;IKETIVVGIWNVGFERNSNYFPQEVYNQLADTDVQALTKMLEKQGNSITITSDNYLKFLVEELKPFIDENYATLSDYKNTSIMGSSRGGLISMYALCEYPQVFGAAACLSTHWIGTYTNVEKNQIPYAMFEYLSKHLPSPKTHKIYFDYGTKTLDALYLPYQEMVDTVLNLKGFDDSNFLNLRFEDADHSEKSWNKRLDTPLKFLLDTRYE
;
A
#
# COMPACT_ATOMS: atom_id res chain seq x y z
N ILE A 1 7.11 -11.47 -18.76
CA ILE A 1 7.51 -10.91 -17.46
C ILE A 1 8.94 -11.30 -17.15
N LYS A 2 9.65 -10.47 -16.37
CA LYS A 2 11.00 -10.76 -15.90
C LYS A 2 11.01 -11.97 -14.94
N GLU A 3 12.09 -12.74 -14.94
CA GLU A 3 12.37 -13.68 -13.87
C GLU A 3 12.43 -12.91 -12.54
N THR A 4 11.77 -13.44 -11.52
CA THR A 4 11.56 -12.68 -10.29
C THR A 4 11.60 -13.58 -9.07
N ILE A 5 12.29 -13.13 -8.04
CA ILE A 5 12.25 -13.72 -6.70
C ILE A 5 11.10 -13.09 -5.94
N VAL A 6 10.18 -13.89 -5.44
CA VAL A 6 9.08 -13.43 -4.59
C VAL A 6 9.40 -13.75 -3.14
N VAL A 7 9.47 -12.71 -2.31
CA VAL A 7 9.69 -12.84 -0.87
C VAL A 7 8.37 -12.62 -0.14
N GLY A 8 7.80 -13.70 0.39
CA GLY A 8 6.59 -13.64 1.21
C GLY A 8 6.95 -13.27 2.65
N ILE A 9 6.45 -12.12 3.12
CA ILE A 9 6.72 -11.64 4.47
C ILE A 9 5.54 -12.01 5.37
N TRP A 10 5.81 -12.79 6.39
CA TRP A 10 4.79 -13.18 7.37
C TRP A 10 4.44 -12.00 8.28
N ASN A 11 3.17 -11.67 8.40
CA ASN A 11 2.74 -10.65 9.37
C ASN A 11 2.59 -11.25 10.78
N VAL A 12 2.81 -10.41 11.80
CA VAL A 12 2.78 -10.80 13.22
C VAL A 12 1.35 -10.69 13.78
N GLY A 13 0.37 -11.30 13.16
CA GLY A 13 -1.02 -11.41 13.61
C GLY A 13 -1.59 -10.15 14.28
N PHE A 14 -1.53 -10.07 15.60
CA PHE A 14 -2.07 -8.94 16.39
C PHE A 14 -1.35 -7.60 16.18
N GLU A 15 -0.13 -7.60 15.66
CA GLU A 15 0.62 -6.39 15.30
C GLU A 15 0.40 -5.94 13.85
N ARG A 16 -0.33 -6.72 13.04
CA ARG A 16 -0.54 -6.40 11.62
C ARG A 16 -1.08 -4.98 11.41
N ASN A 17 -2.02 -4.56 12.23
CA ASN A 17 -2.62 -3.23 12.12
C ASN A 17 -1.60 -2.12 12.47
N SER A 18 -0.81 -2.34 13.51
CA SER A 18 0.21 -1.40 13.97
C SER A 18 1.39 -1.31 12.97
N ASN A 19 1.83 -2.43 12.43
CA ASN A 19 2.92 -2.48 11.44
C ASN A 19 2.51 -1.94 10.06
N TYR A 20 1.22 -1.95 9.72
CA TYR A 20 0.75 -1.62 8.39
C TYR A 20 -0.03 -0.31 8.28
N PHE A 21 -0.22 0.40 9.39
CA PHE A 21 -0.79 1.75 9.35
C PHE A 21 0.33 2.78 9.22
N PRO A 22 0.33 3.66 8.20
CA PRO A 22 1.40 4.63 7.97
C PRO A 22 1.64 5.55 9.18
N GLN A 23 2.86 5.55 9.73
CA GLN A 23 3.24 6.29 10.94
C GLN A 23 3.08 7.80 10.75
N GLU A 24 3.56 8.33 9.63
CA GLU A 24 3.46 9.78 9.36
C GLU A 24 2.01 10.24 9.19
N VAL A 25 1.14 9.38 8.66
CA VAL A 25 -0.31 9.67 8.60
C VAL A 25 -0.89 9.68 10.01
N TYR A 26 -0.53 8.69 10.84
CA TYR A 26 -0.98 8.63 12.24
C TYR A 26 -0.55 9.88 13.04
N ASN A 27 0.68 10.34 12.86
CA ASN A 27 1.22 11.51 13.54
C ASN A 27 0.50 12.82 13.19
N GLN A 28 -0.19 12.85 12.04
CA GLN A 28 -0.95 14.02 11.57
C GLN A 28 -2.44 13.99 11.94
N LEU A 29 -2.92 12.86 12.50
CA LEU A 29 -4.33 12.75 12.90
C LEU A 29 -4.65 13.65 14.11
N ALA A 30 -5.85 14.19 14.11
CA ALA A 30 -6.36 14.88 15.30
C ALA A 30 -6.58 13.87 16.45
N ASP A 31 -6.52 14.35 17.69
CA ASP A 31 -6.68 13.52 18.88
C ASP A 31 -7.98 12.69 18.86
N THR A 32 -9.05 13.21 18.29
CA THR A 32 -10.33 12.53 18.14
C THR A 32 -10.24 11.31 17.23
N ASP A 33 -9.48 11.40 16.14
CA ASP A 33 -9.29 10.30 15.18
C ASP A 33 -8.32 9.26 15.75
N VAL A 34 -7.27 9.72 16.44
CA VAL A 34 -6.34 8.85 17.20
C VAL A 34 -7.10 8.02 18.23
N GLN A 35 -7.97 8.65 19.04
CA GLN A 35 -8.79 7.95 20.03
C GLN A 35 -9.75 6.94 19.38
N ALA A 36 -10.38 7.30 18.26
CA ALA A 36 -11.29 6.41 17.54
C ALA A 36 -10.53 5.19 16.97
N LEU A 37 -9.36 5.41 16.38
CA LEU A 37 -8.50 4.35 15.85
C LEU A 37 -7.99 3.43 16.98
N THR A 38 -7.47 4.01 18.06
CA THR A 38 -6.98 3.28 19.25
C THR A 38 -8.08 2.38 19.83
N LYS A 39 -9.25 2.94 20.07
CA LYS A 39 -10.40 2.18 20.61
C LYS A 39 -10.83 1.04 19.70
N MET A 40 -10.73 1.24 18.39
CA MET A 40 -11.03 0.18 17.42
C MET A 40 -9.97 -0.94 17.49
N LEU A 41 -8.70 -0.60 17.56
CA LEU A 41 -7.59 -1.57 17.64
C LEU A 41 -7.68 -2.39 18.94
N GLU A 42 -7.92 -1.74 20.08
CA GLU A 42 -8.11 -2.39 21.38
C GLU A 42 -9.27 -3.39 21.35
N LYS A 43 -10.41 -2.99 20.80
CA LYS A 43 -11.60 -3.86 20.67
C LYS A 43 -11.33 -5.12 19.86
N GLN A 44 -10.37 -5.07 18.97
CA GLN A 44 -9.95 -6.18 18.10
C GLN A 44 -8.78 -7.00 18.70
N GLY A 45 -8.31 -6.63 19.90
CA GLY A 45 -7.14 -7.27 20.52
C GLY A 45 -5.82 -6.99 19.79
N ASN A 46 -5.75 -5.90 19.02
CA ASN A 46 -4.54 -5.49 18.31
C ASN A 46 -3.70 -4.54 19.17
N SER A 47 -2.41 -4.44 18.83
CA SER A 47 -1.54 -3.39 19.38
C SER A 47 -2.06 -2.00 19.02
N ILE A 48 -2.00 -1.08 19.98
CA ILE A 48 -2.38 0.33 19.82
C ILE A 48 -1.21 1.22 19.42
N THR A 49 0.01 0.69 19.50
CA THR A 49 1.21 1.44 19.11
C THR A 49 1.49 1.24 17.63
N ILE A 50 1.50 2.30 16.86
CA ILE A 50 1.87 2.23 15.44
C ILE A 50 3.39 2.06 15.35
N THR A 51 3.83 1.11 14.51
CA THR A 51 5.23 0.69 14.38
C THR A 51 5.64 0.45 12.94
N SER A 52 4.93 1.05 12.00
CA SER A 52 5.17 0.84 10.58
C SER A 52 6.55 1.28 10.11
N ASP A 53 7.12 2.34 10.72
CA ASP A 53 8.49 2.77 10.42
C ASP A 53 9.52 1.70 10.81
N ASN A 54 9.34 1.05 11.96
CA ASN A 54 10.20 -0.06 12.37
C ASN A 54 10.04 -1.27 11.44
N TYR A 55 8.80 -1.55 11.00
CA TYR A 55 8.55 -2.59 10.02
C TYR A 55 9.25 -2.29 8.68
N LEU A 56 9.16 -1.06 8.18
CA LEU A 56 9.84 -0.67 6.95
C LEU A 56 11.37 -0.70 7.10
N LYS A 57 11.91 -0.29 8.24
CA LYS A 57 13.34 -0.43 8.52
C LYS A 57 13.79 -1.88 8.47
N PHE A 58 13.05 -2.79 9.09
CA PHE A 58 13.34 -4.22 8.97
C PHE A 58 13.39 -4.68 7.50
N LEU A 59 12.43 -4.26 6.67
CA LEU A 59 12.41 -4.62 5.25
C LEU A 59 13.63 -4.11 4.50
N VAL A 60 14.01 -2.86 4.76
CA VAL A 60 15.02 -2.14 3.98
C VAL A 60 16.44 -2.39 4.48
N GLU A 61 16.62 -2.47 5.81
CA GLU A 61 17.94 -2.54 6.43
C GLU A 61 18.38 -3.97 6.79
N GLU A 62 17.42 -4.91 6.89
CA GLU A 62 17.72 -6.30 7.28
C GLU A 62 17.30 -7.29 6.17
N LEU A 63 16.02 -7.35 5.83
CA LEU A 63 15.50 -8.38 4.93
C LEU A 63 16.02 -8.23 3.51
N LYS A 64 15.92 -7.04 2.92
CA LYS A 64 16.38 -6.80 1.54
C LYS A 64 17.89 -7.04 1.40
N PRO A 65 18.78 -6.51 2.26
CA PRO A 65 20.20 -6.84 2.21
C PRO A 65 20.47 -8.34 2.33
N PHE A 66 19.78 -9.04 3.23
CA PHE A 66 19.91 -10.49 3.34
C PHE A 66 19.55 -11.22 2.04
N ILE A 67 18.47 -10.81 1.38
CA ILE A 67 18.07 -11.41 0.09
C ILE A 67 19.11 -11.09 -0.99
N ASP A 68 19.56 -9.85 -1.09
CA ASP A 68 20.54 -9.44 -2.10
C ASP A 68 21.92 -10.12 -1.93
N GLU A 69 22.32 -10.41 -0.69
CA GLU A 69 23.59 -11.10 -0.40
C GLU A 69 23.53 -12.62 -0.67
N ASN A 70 22.34 -13.23 -0.54
CA ASN A 70 22.21 -14.69 -0.59
C ASN A 70 21.59 -15.21 -1.90
N TYR A 71 21.02 -14.37 -2.73
CA TYR A 71 20.37 -14.74 -3.99
C TYR A 71 20.85 -13.85 -5.13
N ALA A 72 20.77 -14.37 -6.35
CA ALA A 72 21.15 -13.61 -7.57
C ALA A 72 20.05 -12.59 -7.91
N THR A 73 20.11 -11.42 -7.29
CA THR A 73 19.17 -10.31 -7.49
C THR A 73 19.76 -9.18 -8.33
N LEU A 74 18.88 -8.36 -8.91
CA LEU A 74 19.19 -7.01 -9.36
C LEU A 74 18.77 -6.07 -8.21
N SER A 75 19.74 -5.60 -7.42
CA SER A 75 19.49 -4.98 -6.11
C SER A 75 19.01 -3.52 -6.18
N ASP A 76 19.01 -2.90 -7.35
CA ASP A 76 18.59 -1.51 -7.51
C ASP A 76 17.06 -1.33 -7.40
N TYR A 77 16.63 -0.09 -7.14
CA TYR A 77 15.22 0.23 -6.94
C TYR A 77 14.32 -0.10 -8.14
N LYS A 78 14.83 -0.02 -9.37
CA LYS A 78 14.05 -0.32 -10.59
C LYS A 78 13.64 -1.79 -10.67
N ASN A 79 14.40 -2.65 -10.02
CA ASN A 79 14.19 -4.09 -9.97
C ASN A 79 13.62 -4.57 -8.63
N THR A 80 13.24 -3.64 -7.73
CA THR A 80 12.65 -3.94 -6.44
C THR A 80 11.23 -3.36 -6.38
N SER A 81 10.25 -4.23 -6.16
CA SER A 81 8.83 -3.82 -6.03
C SER A 81 8.24 -4.34 -4.73
N ILE A 82 7.25 -3.65 -4.23
CA ILE A 82 6.47 -4.07 -3.06
C ILE A 82 5.00 -4.23 -3.43
N MET A 83 4.34 -5.25 -2.88
CA MET A 83 2.93 -5.50 -3.17
C MET A 83 2.19 -5.99 -1.93
N GLY A 84 0.95 -5.56 -1.78
CA GLY A 84 0.08 -6.05 -0.73
C GLY A 84 -1.39 -5.73 -0.96
N SER A 85 -2.26 -6.39 -0.19
CA SER A 85 -3.71 -6.18 -0.24
C SER A 85 -4.24 -5.56 1.04
N SER A 86 -5.32 -4.79 0.94
CA SER A 86 -5.97 -4.16 2.08
C SER A 86 -5.00 -3.24 2.85
N ARG A 87 -4.75 -3.49 4.14
CA ARG A 87 -3.69 -2.80 4.89
C ARG A 87 -2.29 -3.07 4.33
N GLY A 88 -2.09 -4.23 3.68
CA GLY A 88 -0.88 -4.50 2.91
C GLY A 88 -0.69 -3.52 1.74
N GLY A 89 -1.77 -3.07 1.12
CA GLY A 89 -1.74 -2.00 0.13
C GLY A 89 -1.32 -0.65 0.74
N LEU A 90 -1.82 -0.32 1.94
CA LEU A 90 -1.42 0.90 2.65
C LEU A 90 0.08 0.94 2.94
N ILE A 91 0.62 -0.13 3.53
CA ILE A 91 2.05 -0.19 3.86
C ILE A 91 2.92 -0.27 2.60
N SER A 92 2.44 -0.88 1.51
CA SER A 92 3.17 -0.89 0.24
C SER A 92 3.27 0.51 -0.36
N MET A 93 2.19 1.29 -0.33
CA MET A 93 2.20 2.67 -0.78
C MET A 93 3.08 3.54 0.11
N TYR A 94 3.01 3.36 1.43
CA TYR A 94 3.84 4.06 2.41
C TYR A 94 5.32 3.74 2.20
N ALA A 95 5.68 2.47 1.98
CA ALA A 95 7.05 2.04 1.67
C ALA A 95 7.61 2.71 0.42
N LEU A 96 6.80 2.83 -0.64
CA LEU A 96 7.21 3.51 -1.87
C LEU A 96 7.49 5.01 -1.63
N CYS A 97 6.69 5.66 -0.77
CA CYS A 97 6.88 7.07 -0.42
C CYS A 97 8.10 7.30 0.47
N GLU A 98 8.30 6.48 1.50
CA GLU A 98 9.40 6.64 2.47
C GLU A 98 10.75 6.15 1.93
N TYR A 99 10.75 5.13 1.08
CA TYR A 99 11.96 4.49 0.54
C TYR A 99 11.97 4.43 -0.99
N PRO A 100 11.80 5.56 -1.70
CA PRO A 100 11.77 5.57 -3.17
C PRO A 100 13.11 5.15 -3.79
N GLN A 101 14.21 5.23 -3.04
CA GLN A 101 15.52 4.74 -3.46
C GLN A 101 15.65 3.22 -3.37
N VAL A 102 14.71 2.53 -2.72
CA VAL A 102 14.69 1.07 -2.53
C VAL A 102 13.61 0.41 -3.38
N PHE A 103 12.43 1.01 -3.44
CA PHE A 103 11.28 0.49 -4.17
C PHE A 103 10.97 1.36 -5.38
N GLY A 104 11.09 0.79 -6.58
CA GLY A 104 10.75 1.48 -7.84
C GLY A 104 9.27 1.36 -8.21
N ALA A 105 8.56 0.40 -7.62
CA ALA A 105 7.14 0.23 -7.88
C ALA A 105 6.37 -0.33 -6.68
N ALA A 106 5.09 0.03 -6.59
CA ALA A 106 4.16 -0.56 -5.64
C ALA A 106 2.88 -1.06 -6.33
N ALA A 107 2.37 -2.21 -5.88
CA ALA A 107 1.04 -2.67 -6.25
C ALA A 107 0.16 -2.84 -5.00
N CYS A 108 -0.94 -2.10 -4.96
CA CYS A 108 -1.78 -1.89 -3.80
C CYS A 108 -3.20 -2.38 -4.11
N LEU A 109 -3.51 -3.62 -3.74
CA LEU A 109 -4.79 -4.26 -4.05
C LEU A 109 -5.81 -3.92 -2.96
N SER A 110 -7.01 -3.49 -3.36
CA SER A 110 -8.10 -3.15 -2.42
C SER A 110 -7.60 -2.33 -1.23
N THR A 111 -6.86 -1.26 -1.48
CA THR A 111 -6.17 -0.48 -0.45
C THR A 111 -7.14 0.06 0.60
N HIS A 112 -6.84 -0.18 1.86
CA HIS A 112 -7.72 0.11 2.98
C HIS A 112 -7.71 1.60 3.39
N TRP A 113 -8.07 2.49 2.47
CA TRP A 113 -8.03 3.94 2.65
C TRP A 113 -8.80 4.45 3.86
N ILE A 114 -9.91 3.80 4.20
CA ILE A 114 -10.77 4.22 5.31
C ILE A 114 -10.13 4.04 6.69
N GLY A 115 -9.06 3.25 6.81
CA GLY A 115 -8.32 3.02 8.06
C GLY A 115 -9.11 2.30 9.15
N THR A 116 -10.43 2.20 9.01
CA THR A 116 -11.38 1.58 9.94
C THR A 116 -12.20 0.50 9.23
N TYR A 117 -12.83 -0.42 9.97
CA TYR A 117 -13.64 -1.49 9.36
C TYR A 117 -15.13 -1.14 9.19
N THR A 118 -15.51 0.02 9.64
CA THR A 118 -16.89 0.53 9.52
C THR A 118 -16.85 1.91 8.90
N ASN A 119 -17.90 2.25 8.16
CA ASN A 119 -18.05 3.62 7.68
C ASN A 119 -18.28 4.53 8.90
N VAL A 120 -17.27 5.32 9.26
CA VAL A 120 -17.33 6.28 10.37
C VAL A 120 -17.70 7.62 9.79
N GLU A 121 -18.79 8.19 10.28
CA GLU A 121 -19.18 9.56 9.90
C GLU A 121 -18.05 10.54 10.25
N LYS A 122 -17.66 11.38 9.29
CA LYS A 122 -16.55 12.35 9.41
C LYS A 122 -15.17 11.73 9.63
N ASN A 123 -14.94 10.49 9.14
CA ASN A 123 -13.62 9.87 9.18
C ASN A 123 -12.58 10.73 8.44
N GLN A 124 -11.59 11.26 9.16
CA GLN A 124 -10.52 12.09 8.60
C GLN A 124 -9.29 11.29 8.15
N ILE A 125 -9.21 9.99 8.48
CA ILE A 125 -8.07 9.14 8.13
C ILE A 125 -7.79 9.15 6.61
N PRO A 126 -8.78 8.96 5.71
CA PRO A 126 -8.52 9.04 4.28
C PRO A 126 -7.92 10.39 3.84
N TYR A 127 -8.41 11.48 4.38
CA TYR A 127 -7.93 12.83 4.01
C TYR A 127 -6.49 13.06 4.47
N ALA A 128 -6.12 12.57 5.66
CA ALA A 128 -4.73 12.60 6.12
C ALA A 128 -3.82 11.75 5.22
N MET A 129 -4.30 10.61 4.71
CA MET A 129 -3.56 9.80 3.73
C MET A 129 -3.37 10.55 2.41
N PHE A 130 -4.39 11.23 1.90
CA PHE A 130 -4.28 12.02 0.65
C PHE A 130 -3.33 13.20 0.81
N GLU A 131 -3.39 13.90 1.95
CA GLU A 131 -2.46 14.97 2.27
C GLU A 131 -1.03 14.46 2.32
N TYR A 132 -0.79 13.32 2.98
CA TYR A 132 0.49 12.65 3.00
C TYR A 132 0.97 12.33 1.58
N LEU A 133 0.18 11.62 0.76
CA LEU A 133 0.54 11.28 -0.62
C LEU A 133 0.85 12.52 -1.45
N SER A 134 0.08 13.59 -1.29
CA SER A 134 0.31 14.84 -2.02
C SER A 134 1.68 15.45 -1.77
N LYS A 135 2.31 15.14 -0.64
CA LYS A 135 3.63 15.66 -0.24
C LYS A 135 4.78 14.68 -0.54
N HIS A 136 4.53 13.37 -0.44
CA HIS A 136 5.57 12.35 -0.35
C HIS A 136 5.64 11.39 -1.56
N LEU A 137 4.71 11.48 -2.51
CA LEU A 137 4.78 10.67 -3.72
C LEU A 137 6.12 10.86 -4.44
N PRO A 138 6.81 9.76 -4.84
CA PRO A 138 8.05 9.85 -5.58
C PRO A 138 7.84 10.39 -7.01
N SER A 139 8.93 10.58 -7.72
CA SER A 139 8.88 11.10 -9.10
C SER A 139 8.17 10.11 -10.05
N PRO A 140 7.16 10.55 -10.81
CA PRO A 140 6.50 9.70 -11.82
C PRO A 140 7.44 9.29 -12.96
N LYS A 141 8.57 9.98 -13.16
CA LYS A 141 9.55 9.62 -14.18
C LYS A 141 10.34 8.33 -13.88
N THR A 142 10.30 7.89 -12.63
CA THR A 142 11.15 6.79 -12.15
C THR A 142 10.40 5.72 -11.37
N HIS A 143 9.13 5.94 -11.06
CA HIS A 143 8.34 5.03 -10.24
C HIS A 143 7.01 4.66 -10.91
N LYS A 144 6.51 3.47 -10.58
CA LYS A 144 5.23 2.94 -11.07
C LYS A 144 4.31 2.59 -9.91
N ILE A 145 3.02 2.81 -10.09
CA ILE A 145 2.02 2.55 -9.06
C ILE A 145 0.82 1.84 -9.67
N TYR A 146 0.43 0.73 -9.05
CA TYR A 146 -0.77 0.00 -9.39
C TYR A 146 -1.76 0.03 -8.23
N PHE A 147 -3.01 0.32 -8.54
CA PHE A 147 -4.15 0.12 -7.64
C PHE A 147 -5.21 -0.75 -8.28
N ASP A 148 -5.95 -1.44 -7.45
CA ASP A 148 -7.23 -2.03 -7.83
C ASP A 148 -8.19 -2.08 -6.65
N TYR A 149 -9.45 -2.30 -6.94
CA TYR A 149 -10.48 -2.55 -5.93
C TYR A 149 -11.67 -3.29 -6.53
N GLY A 150 -12.42 -4.00 -5.69
CA GLY A 150 -13.68 -4.63 -6.04
C GLY A 150 -14.87 -3.69 -5.83
N THR A 151 -16.09 -4.25 -5.91
CA THR A 151 -17.34 -3.50 -5.72
C THR A 151 -18.25 -4.09 -4.67
N LYS A 152 -17.81 -5.16 -3.98
CA LYS A 152 -18.60 -5.83 -2.94
C LYS A 152 -17.88 -5.77 -1.59
N THR A 153 -18.64 -6.00 -0.55
CA THR A 153 -18.18 -6.00 0.85
C THR A 153 -17.45 -4.70 1.21
N LEU A 154 -16.27 -4.76 1.83
CA LEU A 154 -15.51 -3.58 2.23
C LEU A 154 -15.06 -2.72 1.02
N ASP A 155 -14.77 -3.34 -0.12
CA ASP A 155 -14.36 -2.65 -1.34
C ASP A 155 -15.45 -1.72 -1.89
N ALA A 156 -16.73 -1.99 -1.60
CA ALA A 156 -17.83 -1.12 -2.00
C ALA A 156 -17.72 0.31 -1.43
N LEU A 157 -16.90 0.51 -0.39
CA LEU A 157 -16.66 1.81 0.25
C LEU A 157 -15.48 2.57 -0.39
N TYR A 158 -14.70 1.95 -1.27
CA TYR A 158 -13.40 2.51 -1.67
C TYR A 158 -13.46 3.49 -2.83
N LEU A 159 -14.48 3.40 -3.67
CA LEU A 159 -14.58 4.23 -4.89
C LEU A 159 -14.28 5.71 -4.64
N PRO A 160 -14.96 6.44 -3.72
CA PRO A 160 -14.74 7.87 -3.55
C PRO A 160 -13.32 8.20 -3.08
N TYR A 161 -12.71 7.32 -2.31
CA TYR A 161 -11.36 7.51 -1.81
C TYR A 161 -10.31 7.20 -2.88
N GLN A 162 -10.55 6.18 -3.69
CA GLN A 162 -9.66 5.85 -4.80
C GLN A 162 -9.66 6.97 -5.85
N GLU A 163 -10.81 7.55 -6.18
CA GLU A 163 -10.92 8.71 -7.09
C GLU A 163 -10.12 9.93 -6.58
N MET A 164 -10.07 10.14 -5.26
CA MET A 164 -9.25 11.19 -4.67
C MET A 164 -7.74 10.87 -4.81
N VAL A 165 -7.34 9.62 -4.59
CA VAL A 165 -5.96 9.18 -4.79
C VAL A 165 -5.54 9.33 -6.25
N ASP A 166 -6.39 8.91 -7.18
CA ASP A 166 -6.16 9.06 -8.62
C ASP A 166 -5.96 10.54 -9.00
N THR A 167 -6.76 11.42 -8.40
CA THR A 167 -6.62 12.89 -8.59
C THR A 167 -5.25 13.36 -8.09
N VAL A 168 -4.81 12.93 -6.91
CA VAL A 168 -3.49 13.29 -6.37
C VAL A 168 -2.37 12.81 -7.27
N LEU A 169 -2.44 11.56 -7.75
CA LEU A 169 -1.44 10.98 -8.66
C LEU A 169 -1.36 11.76 -9.98
N ASN A 170 -2.50 12.05 -10.60
CA ASN A 170 -2.57 12.81 -11.84
C ASN A 170 -1.97 14.23 -11.67
N LEU A 171 -2.29 14.91 -10.56
CA LEU A 171 -1.71 16.23 -10.25
C LEU A 171 -0.19 16.17 -10.03
N LYS A 172 0.35 15.04 -9.61
CA LYS A 172 1.79 14.79 -9.47
C LYS A 172 2.47 14.37 -10.79
N GLY A 173 1.70 14.16 -11.86
CA GLY A 173 2.18 13.85 -13.19
C GLY A 173 2.32 12.34 -13.46
N PHE A 174 1.68 11.49 -12.65
CA PHE A 174 1.47 10.08 -13.01
C PHE A 174 0.42 9.99 -14.11
N ASP A 175 0.63 9.07 -15.04
CA ASP A 175 -0.23 8.85 -16.20
C ASP A 175 -0.27 7.35 -16.59
N ASP A 176 -0.95 7.01 -17.68
CA ASP A 176 -1.14 5.63 -18.15
C ASP A 176 0.18 4.86 -18.44
N SER A 177 1.32 5.55 -18.49
CA SER A 177 2.64 4.92 -18.69
C SER A 177 3.24 4.35 -17.39
N ASN A 178 2.80 4.87 -16.24
CA ASN A 178 3.40 4.55 -14.94
C ASN A 178 2.37 4.37 -13.81
N PHE A 179 1.10 4.57 -14.08
CA PHE A 179 0.00 4.42 -13.14
C PHE A 179 -1.16 3.63 -13.76
N LEU A 180 -1.67 2.68 -13.01
CA LEU A 180 -2.84 1.90 -13.40
C LEU A 180 -3.75 1.71 -12.20
N ASN A 181 -5.03 2.08 -12.34
CA ASN A 181 -6.08 1.77 -11.37
C ASN A 181 -7.20 1.00 -12.05
N LEU A 182 -7.59 -0.16 -11.49
CA LEU A 182 -8.61 -1.03 -12.06
C LEU A 182 -9.73 -1.34 -11.07
N ARG A 183 -10.94 -1.19 -11.54
CA ARG A 183 -12.15 -1.60 -10.82
C ARG A 183 -12.59 -2.99 -11.29
N PHE A 184 -12.77 -3.92 -10.36
CA PHE A 184 -13.24 -5.28 -10.63
C PHE A 184 -14.67 -5.45 -10.16
N GLU A 185 -15.58 -5.47 -11.11
CA GLU A 185 -17.02 -5.61 -10.83
C GLU A 185 -17.30 -6.95 -10.16
N ASP A 186 -18.21 -6.93 -9.16
CA ASP A 186 -18.61 -8.07 -8.33
C ASP A 186 -17.49 -8.74 -7.50
N ALA A 187 -16.27 -8.23 -7.52
CA ALA A 187 -15.22 -8.70 -6.65
C ALA A 187 -15.41 -8.19 -5.20
N ASP A 188 -15.18 -9.06 -4.23
CA ASP A 188 -15.25 -8.77 -2.82
C ASP A 188 -13.85 -8.54 -2.20
N HIS A 189 -13.83 -8.07 -0.94
CA HIS A 189 -12.60 -7.86 -0.19
C HIS A 189 -12.10 -9.18 0.40
N SER A 190 -11.51 -10.04 -0.43
CA SER A 190 -11.02 -11.35 0.00
C SER A 190 -9.80 -11.82 -0.78
N GLU A 191 -9.03 -12.70 -0.14
CA GLU A 191 -7.89 -13.38 -0.76
C GLU A 191 -8.29 -14.15 -2.03
N LYS A 192 -9.49 -14.70 -2.06
CA LYS A 192 -10.03 -15.39 -3.24
C LYS A 192 -10.21 -14.45 -4.43
N SER A 193 -10.71 -13.24 -4.18
CA SER A 193 -10.89 -12.21 -5.20
C SER A 193 -9.55 -11.66 -5.67
N TRP A 194 -8.61 -11.40 -4.77
CA TRP A 194 -7.27 -10.95 -5.13
C TRP A 194 -6.50 -12.02 -5.92
N ASN A 195 -6.58 -13.28 -5.53
CA ASN A 195 -5.93 -14.37 -6.26
C ASN A 195 -6.42 -14.48 -7.71
N LYS A 196 -7.72 -14.25 -7.98
CA LYS A 196 -8.28 -14.31 -9.34
C LYS A 196 -7.71 -13.27 -10.30
N ARG A 197 -7.20 -12.16 -9.78
CA ARG A 197 -6.69 -11.03 -10.57
C ARG A 197 -5.21 -10.73 -10.34
N LEU A 198 -4.51 -11.61 -9.61
CA LEU A 198 -3.11 -11.43 -9.21
C LEU A 198 -2.15 -11.29 -10.41
N ASP A 199 -2.48 -11.90 -11.54
CA ASP A 199 -1.69 -11.80 -12.76
C ASP A 199 -1.63 -10.36 -13.31
N THR A 200 -2.63 -9.54 -13.04
CA THR A 200 -2.70 -8.15 -13.53
C THR A 200 -1.65 -7.25 -12.88
N PRO A 201 -1.57 -7.10 -11.53
CA PRO A 201 -0.50 -6.34 -10.91
C PRO A 201 0.89 -6.92 -11.16
N LEU A 202 1.03 -8.25 -11.23
CA LEU A 202 2.31 -8.87 -11.55
C LEU A 202 2.78 -8.54 -12.98
N LYS A 203 1.88 -8.54 -13.96
CA LYS A 203 2.21 -8.08 -15.32
C LYS A 203 2.61 -6.60 -15.34
N PHE A 204 1.88 -5.74 -14.63
CA PHE A 204 2.20 -4.32 -14.53
C PHE A 204 3.57 -4.08 -13.91
N LEU A 205 3.91 -4.77 -12.82
CA LEU A 205 5.19 -4.62 -12.13
C LEU A 205 6.38 -5.17 -12.94
N LEU A 206 6.18 -6.31 -13.63
CA LEU A 206 7.24 -7.14 -14.20
C LEU A 206 7.29 -7.12 -15.74
N ASP A 207 6.47 -6.29 -16.39
CA ASP A 207 6.48 -6.15 -17.84
C ASP A 207 7.63 -5.28 -18.30
N THR A 208 8.44 -5.83 -19.19
CA THR A 208 9.60 -5.14 -19.81
C THR A 208 9.20 -4.05 -20.80
N ARG A 209 7.92 -3.96 -21.20
CA ARG A 209 7.43 -2.92 -22.13
C ARG A 209 7.33 -1.53 -21.50
N TYR A 210 7.46 -1.42 -20.19
CA TYR A 210 7.39 -0.17 -19.45
C TYR A 210 8.78 0.30 -18.94
N GLU A 211 9.84 -0.15 -19.62
CA GLU A 211 11.23 0.25 -19.35
C GLU A 211 11.66 1.47 -20.18
#